data_700321f25abf1f172feb57d689c98d95
#
_entry.id   700321f25abf1f172feb57d689c98d95
#
_cell.length_a   1.000
_cell.length_b   1.000
_cell.length_c   1.000
_cell.angle_alpha   90.00
_cell.angle_beta   90.00
_cell.angle_gamma   90.00
#
_symmetry.space_group_name_H-M   'P 1'
#
loop_
_entity.id
_entity.type
_entity.pdbx_description
1 polymer ?
#
loop_
_entity_poly.entity_id
_entity_poly.type
_entity_poly.pdbx_seq_one_letter_code
_entity_poly.pdbx_strand_id
1 'polypeptide(L)'
;SWMSREKTKKLLEECVGDAHMNMLRIWGGGIYPPDYFFEICDSLGILVWQDFMFAGSTYPYTDEFINNVREEAKKQVIRLKNHPSLALWCGNNEVSEGYYNWGWQKSMNWSDADYKEMKDGYDKLFEEMLSEVVSKYDKSRPYWPSSPKNGWGRAASLTEGDVHYWGVWWGELPYEMYTEKVGRFNSEFGYQSYPSMATLKMIDENPDFNNEVIQAHQKHNRGEKLIMDHVVKYF
;
A
#
# COMPACT_ATOMS: atom_id res chain seq x y z
N SER A 1 -3.15 23.60 1.30
CA SER A 1 -3.30 22.16 1.19
C SER A 1 -4.49 21.70 2.00
N TRP A 2 -5.20 20.69 1.54
CA TRP A 2 -6.36 20.13 2.25
C TRP A 2 -5.98 19.48 3.60
N MET A 3 -4.71 19.08 3.75
CA MET A 3 -4.13 18.59 5.00
C MET A 3 -3.27 19.68 5.63
N SER A 4 -3.78 20.31 6.69
CA SER A 4 -2.97 21.19 7.53
C SER A 4 -2.31 20.41 8.66
N ARG A 5 -1.33 21.01 9.33
CA ARG A 5 -0.69 20.41 10.52
C ARG A 5 -1.74 20.06 11.60
N GLU A 6 -2.72 20.93 11.83
CA GLU A 6 -3.77 20.73 12.83
C GLU A 6 -4.67 19.55 12.48
N LYS A 7 -5.10 19.46 11.20
CA LYS A 7 -5.92 18.33 10.73
C LYS A 7 -5.16 17.02 10.81
N THR A 8 -3.87 17.01 10.42
CA THR A 8 -3.02 15.83 10.52
C THR A 8 -2.85 15.41 11.98
N LYS A 9 -2.60 16.37 12.88
CA LYS A 9 -2.45 16.09 14.30
C LYS A 9 -3.73 15.45 14.86
N LYS A 10 -4.89 16.06 14.61
CA LYS A 10 -6.18 15.53 15.08
C LYS A 10 -6.40 14.10 14.57
N LEU A 11 -6.17 13.84 13.28
CA LEU A 11 -6.33 12.51 12.70
C LEU A 11 -5.40 11.48 13.38
N LEU A 12 -4.15 11.83 13.60
CA LEU A 12 -3.18 10.91 14.22
C LEU A 12 -3.49 10.69 15.72
N GLU A 13 -4.00 11.70 16.42
CA GLU A 13 -4.48 11.55 17.80
C GLU A 13 -5.70 10.60 17.87
N GLU A 14 -6.66 10.71 16.94
CA GLU A 14 -7.78 9.77 16.79
C GLU A 14 -7.31 8.36 16.43
N CYS A 15 -6.32 8.21 15.56
CA CYS A 15 -5.74 6.90 15.23
C CYS A 15 -5.19 6.19 16.48
N VAL A 16 -4.52 6.91 17.35
CA VAL A 16 -3.94 6.33 18.60
C VAL A 16 -5.01 6.16 19.68
N GLY A 17 -5.78 7.22 19.95
CA GLY A 17 -6.73 7.26 21.08
C GLY A 17 -7.94 6.38 20.86
N ASP A 18 -8.57 6.50 19.71
CA ASP A 18 -9.85 5.85 19.43
C ASP A 18 -9.68 4.51 18.71
N ALA A 19 -8.78 4.45 17.75
CA ALA A 19 -8.54 3.25 16.94
C ALA A 19 -7.39 2.36 17.44
N HIS A 20 -6.65 2.80 18.47
CA HIS A 20 -5.53 2.08 19.08
C HIS A 20 -4.44 1.65 18.08
N MET A 21 -4.24 2.44 17.03
CA MET A 21 -3.21 2.20 16.04
C MET A 21 -1.83 2.55 16.61
N ASN A 22 -0.86 1.68 16.37
CA ASN A 22 0.54 1.88 16.79
C ASN A 22 1.53 1.91 15.62
N MET A 23 1.05 1.63 14.39
CA MET A 23 1.83 1.68 13.17
C MET A 23 0.96 2.16 12.01
N LEU A 24 1.55 2.97 11.12
CA LEU A 24 0.94 3.44 9.89
C LEU A 24 1.85 3.13 8.70
N ARG A 25 1.26 2.86 7.55
CA ARG A 25 1.98 2.70 6.29
C ARG A 25 1.72 3.88 5.37
N ILE A 26 2.79 4.49 4.86
CA ILE A 26 2.74 5.45 3.76
C ILE A 26 2.88 4.67 2.47
N TRP A 27 1.75 4.46 1.83
CA TRP A 27 1.61 3.63 0.64
C TRP A 27 2.24 4.27 -0.61
N GLY A 28 2.91 3.47 -1.43
CA GLY A 28 3.67 3.90 -2.60
C GLY A 28 2.86 4.51 -3.74
N GLY A 29 1.53 4.37 -3.75
CA GLY A 29 0.65 5.06 -4.68
C GLY A 29 0.22 6.46 -4.24
N GLY A 30 0.82 7.00 -3.19
CA GLY A 30 0.53 8.31 -2.63
C GLY A 30 1.62 9.35 -2.88
N ILE A 31 1.89 10.14 -1.86
CA ILE A 31 2.95 11.16 -1.83
C ILE A 31 3.71 11.06 -0.50
N TYR A 32 4.97 11.50 -0.49
CA TYR A 32 5.71 11.62 0.78
C TYR A 32 5.05 12.66 1.68
N PRO A 33 4.71 12.31 2.94
CA PRO A 33 4.16 13.27 3.88
C PRO A 33 5.15 14.40 4.21
N PRO A 34 4.65 15.57 4.61
CA PRO A 34 5.49 16.65 5.11
C PRO A 34 6.12 16.31 6.47
N ASP A 35 7.19 17.02 6.84
CA ASP A 35 7.97 16.74 8.05
C ASP A 35 7.11 16.71 9.32
N TYR A 36 6.14 17.62 9.44
CA TYR A 36 5.26 17.65 10.61
C TYR A 36 4.45 16.36 10.83
N PHE A 37 4.19 15.56 9.79
CA PHE A 37 3.56 14.24 9.94
C PHE A 37 4.44 13.32 10.79
N PHE A 38 5.73 13.24 10.44
CA PHE A 38 6.68 12.41 11.17
C PHE A 38 6.96 12.97 12.58
N GLU A 39 7.05 14.29 12.75
CA GLU A 39 7.18 14.93 14.06
C GLU A 39 6.01 14.56 14.99
N ILE A 40 4.79 14.50 14.48
CA ILE A 40 3.62 14.10 15.24
C ILE A 40 3.68 12.59 15.55
N CYS A 41 4.03 11.75 14.56
CA CYS A 41 4.22 10.31 14.81
C CYS A 41 5.30 10.05 15.87
N ASP A 42 6.41 10.78 15.82
CA ASP A 42 7.47 10.72 16.84
C ASP A 42 6.92 11.02 18.24
N SER A 43 6.10 12.07 18.36
CA SER A 43 5.53 12.50 19.64
C SER A 43 4.45 11.55 20.18
N LEU A 44 3.72 10.87 19.29
CA LEU A 44 2.64 9.96 19.66
C LEU A 44 3.11 8.49 19.78
N GLY A 45 4.36 8.18 19.41
CA GLY A 45 4.90 6.82 19.44
C GLY A 45 4.34 5.92 18.34
N ILE A 46 3.94 6.49 17.21
CA ILE A 46 3.42 5.74 16.04
C ILE A 46 4.61 5.32 15.18
N LEU A 47 4.72 4.03 14.89
CA LEU A 47 5.69 3.54 13.90
C LEU A 47 5.21 3.87 12.48
N VAL A 48 6.15 4.17 11.58
CA VAL A 48 5.87 4.46 10.17
C VAL A 48 6.61 3.48 9.28
N TRP A 49 5.86 2.75 8.48
CA TRP A 49 6.34 2.03 7.31
C TRP A 49 6.30 2.99 6.12
N GLN A 50 7.44 3.30 5.51
CA GLN A 50 7.53 4.23 4.40
C GLN A 50 7.84 3.51 3.10
N ASP A 51 6.86 3.47 2.16
CA ASP A 51 7.14 3.08 0.78
C ASP A 51 7.84 4.23 0.03
N PHE A 52 8.73 3.90 -0.89
CA PHE A 52 9.01 4.80 -2.01
C PHE A 52 7.80 4.86 -2.95
N MET A 53 7.65 5.97 -3.70
CA MET A 53 6.39 6.27 -4.41
C MET A 53 6.24 5.45 -5.70
N PHE A 54 6.14 4.12 -5.54
CA PHE A 54 5.93 3.14 -6.61
C PHE A 54 4.83 2.15 -6.21
N ALA A 55 3.87 1.89 -7.11
CA ALA A 55 2.77 0.97 -6.86
C ALA A 55 2.23 0.35 -8.14
N GLY A 56 2.03 -0.97 -8.15
CA GLY A 56 1.19 -1.74 -9.08
C GLY A 56 1.36 -1.47 -10.58
N SER A 57 2.53 -0.99 -11.01
CA SER A 57 2.82 -0.65 -12.41
C SER A 57 4.24 -1.03 -12.79
N THR A 58 4.52 -1.05 -14.09
CA THR A 58 5.88 -1.13 -14.62
C THR A 58 6.50 0.26 -14.66
N TYR A 59 7.82 0.31 -14.50
CA TYR A 59 8.58 1.57 -14.48
C TYR A 59 9.72 1.54 -15.48
N PRO A 60 10.12 2.71 -16.02
CA PRO A 60 11.30 2.80 -16.86
C PRO A 60 12.57 2.37 -16.11
N TYR A 61 13.52 1.80 -16.83
CA TYR A 61 14.80 1.35 -16.28
C TYR A 61 16.01 1.99 -17.00
N THR A 62 15.76 3.06 -17.76
CA THR A 62 16.82 3.86 -18.38
C THR A 62 17.73 4.47 -17.31
N ASP A 63 18.99 4.68 -17.63
CA ASP A 63 19.94 5.27 -16.68
C ASP A 63 19.49 6.67 -16.22
N GLU A 64 18.85 7.44 -17.09
CA GLU A 64 18.27 8.74 -16.74
C GLU A 64 17.21 8.60 -15.65
N PHE A 65 16.25 7.68 -15.83
CA PHE A 65 15.19 7.44 -14.85
C PHE A 65 15.76 6.92 -13.52
N ILE A 66 16.62 5.91 -13.58
CA ILE A 66 17.26 5.33 -12.38
C ILE A 66 18.05 6.40 -11.60
N ASN A 67 18.78 7.28 -12.29
CA ASN A 67 19.52 8.35 -11.63
C ASN A 67 18.60 9.40 -11.01
N ASN A 68 17.49 9.75 -11.67
CA ASN A 68 16.49 10.64 -11.11
C ASN A 68 15.87 10.07 -9.83
N VAL A 69 15.46 8.80 -9.86
CA VAL A 69 14.93 8.09 -8.69
C VAL A 69 15.98 7.99 -7.58
N ARG A 70 17.25 7.74 -7.90
CA ARG A 70 18.35 7.70 -6.93
C ARG A 70 18.47 9.02 -6.16
N GLU A 71 18.39 10.15 -6.84
CA GLU A 71 18.48 11.47 -6.20
C GLU A 71 17.23 11.78 -5.36
N GLU A 72 16.04 11.39 -5.82
CA GLU A 72 14.81 11.49 -5.03
C GLU A 72 14.92 10.64 -3.76
N ALA A 73 15.23 9.36 -3.89
CA ALA A 73 15.36 8.43 -2.77
C ALA A 73 16.39 8.91 -1.75
N LYS A 74 17.56 9.35 -2.21
CA LYS A 74 18.61 9.93 -1.35
C LYS A 74 18.09 11.12 -0.54
N LYS A 75 17.37 12.05 -1.19
CA LYS A 75 16.82 13.23 -0.50
C LYS A 75 15.80 12.81 0.55
N GLN A 76 14.91 11.87 0.23
CA GLN A 76 13.89 11.41 1.18
C GLN A 76 14.51 10.63 2.34
N VAL A 77 15.47 9.76 2.09
CA VAL A 77 16.16 9.01 3.15
C VAL A 77 16.91 9.96 4.08
N ILE A 78 17.64 10.93 3.55
CA ILE A 78 18.36 11.92 4.36
C ILE A 78 17.39 12.77 5.19
N ARG A 79 16.25 13.15 4.62
CA ARG A 79 15.21 13.94 5.29
C ARG A 79 14.59 13.20 6.46
N LEU A 80 14.28 11.90 6.28
CA LEU A 80 13.44 11.15 7.22
C LEU A 80 14.21 10.27 8.21
N LYS A 81 15.45 9.93 7.94
CA LYS A 81 16.22 8.96 8.75
C LYS A 81 16.36 9.31 10.23
N ASN A 82 16.19 10.56 10.61
CA ASN A 82 16.33 10.98 12.01
C ASN A 82 15.02 10.90 12.82
N HIS A 83 13.89 10.56 12.17
CA HIS A 83 12.64 10.36 12.87
C HIS A 83 12.60 8.99 13.56
N PRO A 84 12.46 8.94 14.90
CA PRO A 84 12.37 7.66 15.63
C PRO A 84 11.11 6.85 15.26
N SER A 85 10.06 7.50 14.78
CA SER A 85 8.86 6.83 14.26
C SER A 85 9.12 5.98 13.02
N LEU A 86 10.08 6.34 12.17
CA LEU A 86 10.37 5.59 10.95
C LEU A 86 10.91 4.20 11.26
N ALA A 87 10.15 3.15 10.93
CA ALA A 87 10.47 1.76 11.24
C ALA A 87 11.23 1.06 10.11
N LEU A 88 10.79 1.23 8.86
CA LEU A 88 11.42 0.60 7.71
C LEU A 88 11.14 1.37 6.41
N TRP A 89 11.96 1.06 5.40
CA TRP A 89 11.80 1.51 4.03
C TRP A 89 11.29 0.37 3.15
N CYS A 90 10.33 0.64 2.26
CA CYS A 90 9.85 -0.31 1.28
C CYS A 90 9.99 0.22 -0.14
N GLY A 91 10.50 -0.59 -1.05
CA GLY A 91 10.78 -0.17 -2.43
C GLY A 91 9.54 0.13 -3.24
N ASN A 92 8.51 -0.71 -3.11
CA ASN A 92 7.27 -0.53 -3.86
C ASN A 92 6.11 -1.31 -3.26
N ASN A 93 4.90 -0.92 -3.68
CA ASN A 93 3.67 -1.69 -3.47
C ASN A 93 3.39 -2.60 -4.67
N GLU A 94 3.40 -3.91 -4.46
CA GLU A 94 2.89 -4.96 -5.36
C GLU A 94 3.54 -5.05 -6.76
N VAL A 95 4.62 -4.33 -7.06
CA VAL A 95 5.24 -4.39 -8.39
C VAL A 95 5.80 -5.80 -8.65
N SER A 96 6.38 -6.46 -7.65
CA SER A 96 6.85 -7.85 -7.79
C SER A 96 5.71 -8.82 -8.10
N GLU A 97 4.52 -8.59 -7.53
CA GLU A 97 3.34 -9.42 -7.77
C GLU A 97 2.90 -9.39 -9.24
N GLY A 98 3.05 -8.25 -9.91
CA GLY A 98 2.78 -8.13 -11.33
C GLY A 98 3.63 -9.06 -12.19
N TYR A 99 4.92 -9.15 -11.87
CA TYR A 99 5.84 -10.04 -12.57
C TYR A 99 5.59 -11.52 -12.25
N TYR A 100 5.35 -11.87 -11.01
CA TYR A 100 5.31 -13.28 -10.58
C TYR A 100 3.94 -13.90 -10.52
N ASN A 101 2.86 -13.11 -10.28
CA ASN A 101 1.54 -13.64 -9.97
C ASN A 101 0.41 -13.10 -10.83
N TRP A 102 0.47 -11.82 -11.24
CA TRP A 102 -0.64 -11.22 -12.00
C TRP A 102 -0.58 -11.52 -13.50
N GLY A 103 0.48 -12.17 -13.96
CA GLY A 103 0.64 -12.59 -15.35
C GLY A 103 0.84 -11.41 -16.31
N TRP A 104 1.59 -10.39 -15.90
CA TRP A 104 1.91 -9.24 -16.75
C TRP A 104 2.52 -9.64 -18.08
N GLN A 105 3.37 -10.67 -18.12
CA GLN A 105 3.93 -11.16 -19.38
C GLN A 105 2.85 -11.45 -20.40
N LYS A 106 1.79 -12.17 -19.99
CA LYS A 106 0.66 -12.54 -20.86
C LYS A 106 -0.25 -11.35 -21.15
N SER A 107 -0.62 -10.58 -20.13
CA SER A 107 -1.59 -9.47 -20.29
C SER A 107 -1.04 -8.32 -21.12
N MET A 108 0.29 -8.11 -21.08
CA MET A 108 1.00 -7.09 -21.86
C MET A 108 1.58 -7.64 -23.18
N ASN A 109 1.33 -8.92 -23.46
CA ASN A 109 1.81 -9.61 -24.66
C ASN A 109 3.34 -9.52 -24.86
N TRP A 110 4.09 -9.64 -23.76
CA TRP A 110 5.55 -9.63 -23.79
C TRP A 110 6.11 -10.98 -24.26
N SER A 111 7.11 -10.93 -25.14
CA SER A 111 7.96 -12.09 -25.40
C SER A 111 8.77 -12.46 -24.17
N ASP A 112 9.42 -13.63 -24.17
CA ASP A 112 10.33 -14.01 -23.06
C ASP A 112 11.53 -13.03 -22.95
N ALA A 113 11.98 -12.47 -24.06
CA ALA A 113 13.04 -11.47 -24.08
C ALA A 113 12.58 -10.15 -23.44
N ASP A 114 11.39 -9.65 -23.80
CA ASP A 114 10.80 -8.45 -23.22
C ASP A 114 10.56 -8.63 -21.71
N TYR A 115 10.01 -9.79 -21.32
CA TYR A 115 9.77 -10.09 -19.89
C TYR A 115 11.10 -10.08 -19.11
N LYS A 116 12.14 -10.71 -19.66
CA LYS A 116 13.45 -10.71 -19.02
C LYS A 116 14.01 -9.30 -18.88
N GLU A 117 13.94 -8.50 -19.94
CA GLU A 117 14.44 -7.13 -19.96
C GLU A 117 13.72 -6.26 -18.90
N MET A 118 12.39 -6.32 -18.86
CA MET A 118 11.57 -5.60 -17.89
C MET A 118 11.85 -6.06 -16.46
N LYS A 119 12.05 -7.37 -16.25
CA LYS A 119 12.37 -7.92 -14.93
C LYS A 119 13.78 -7.52 -14.47
N ASP A 120 14.78 -7.53 -15.36
CA ASP A 120 16.14 -7.04 -15.07
C ASP A 120 16.09 -5.54 -14.68
N GLY A 121 15.23 -4.75 -15.33
CA GLY A 121 14.97 -3.36 -14.98
C GLY A 121 14.34 -3.20 -13.59
N TYR A 122 13.36 -4.05 -13.24
CA TYR A 122 12.80 -4.11 -11.90
C TYR A 122 13.89 -4.41 -10.86
N ASP A 123 14.72 -5.41 -11.08
CA ASP A 123 15.77 -5.78 -10.13
C ASP A 123 16.77 -4.63 -9.94
N LYS A 124 17.21 -4.00 -11.04
CA LYS A 124 18.11 -2.85 -11.01
C LYS A 124 17.55 -1.70 -10.18
N LEU A 125 16.23 -1.43 -10.28
CA LEU A 125 15.59 -0.33 -9.57
C LEU A 125 15.36 -0.67 -8.09
N PHE A 126 14.68 -1.79 -7.82
CA PHE A 126 14.14 -2.10 -6.50
C PHE A 126 15.03 -3.00 -5.65
N GLU A 127 15.69 -3.99 -6.23
CA GLU A 127 16.54 -4.90 -5.46
C GLU A 127 17.96 -4.31 -5.24
N GLU A 128 18.47 -3.56 -6.22
CA GLU A 128 19.84 -3.03 -6.19
C GLU A 128 19.87 -1.55 -5.78
N MET A 129 19.40 -0.65 -6.64
CA MET A 129 19.63 0.79 -6.50
C MET A 129 19.01 1.39 -5.24
N LEU A 130 17.73 1.09 -4.95
CA LEU A 130 17.08 1.60 -3.74
C LEU A 130 17.68 0.98 -2.48
N SER A 131 18.03 -0.31 -2.52
CA SER A 131 18.77 -0.99 -1.44
C SER A 131 20.10 -0.32 -1.13
N GLU A 132 20.89 0.01 -2.18
CA GLU A 132 22.15 0.75 -2.02
C GLU A 132 21.94 2.13 -1.39
N VAL A 133 20.92 2.88 -1.84
CA VAL A 133 20.63 4.22 -1.30
C VAL A 133 20.28 4.12 0.19
N VAL A 134 19.38 3.22 0.59
CA VAL A 134 19.03 3.06 2.00
C VAL A 134 20.25 2.63 2.81
N SER A 135 20.96 1.58 2.40
CA SER A 135 22.13 1.07 3.13
C SER A 135 23.24 2.11 3.31
N LYS A 136 23.36 3.04 2.35
CA LYS A 136 24.37 4.11 2.39
C LYS A 136 23.97 5.26 3.33
N TYR A 137 22.70 5.66 3.33
CA TYR A 137 22.26 6.89 4.00
C TYR A 137 21.47 6.66 5.29
N ASP A 138 20.89 5.46 5.49
CA ASP A 138 20.20 5.03 6.70
C ASP A 138 20.55 3.58 7.06
N LYS A 139 21.64 3.39 7.78
CA LYS A 139 22.12 2.06 8.19
C LYS A 139 21.33 1.42 9.33
N SER A 140 20.43 2.17 9.94
CA SER A 140 19.72 1.74 11.15
C SER A 140 18.39 1.06 10.86
N ARG A 141 17.86 1.19 9.64
CA ARG A 141 16.56 0.67 9.27
C ARG A 141 16.66 -0.36 8.14
N PRO A 142 15.82 -1.40 8.18
CA PRO A 142 15.75 -2.38 7.11
C PRO A 142 15.15 -1.75 5.84
N TYR A 143 15.56 -2.29 4.71
CA TYR A 143 14.96 -2.06 3.40
C TYR A 143 14.22 -3.31 2.93
N TRP A 144 12.99 -3.13 2.44
CA TRP A 144 12.12 -4.17 1.92
C TRP A 144 11.84 -3.89 0.44
N PRO A 145 12.30 -4.71 -0.52
CA PRO A 145 12.23 -4.36 -1.95
C PRO A 145 10.83 -4.20 -2.49
N SER A 146 9.89 -5.06 -2.05
CA SER A 146 8.48 -5.01 -2.46
C SER A 146 7.56 -5.54 -1.36
N SER A 147 6.44 -4.91 -1.14
CA SER A 147 5.36 -5.40 -0.29
C SER A 147 4.18 -5.82 -1.19
N PRO A 148 3.68 -7.08 -1.08
CA PRO A 148 4.12 -8.13 -0.18
C PRO A 148 5.36 -8.87 -0.72
N LYS A 149 6.03 -9.62 0.17
CA LYS A 149 7.07 -10.58 -0.26
C LYS A 149 6.45 -11.74 -1.02
N ASN A 150 5.32 -12.24 -0.53
CA ASN A 150 4.61 -13.34 -1.15
C ASN A 150 3.11 -13.02 -1.27
N GLY A 151 2.57 -13.08 -2.47
CA GLY A 151 1.14 -12.89 -2.73
C GLY A 151 0.28 -13.93 -2.02
N TRP A 152 -0.94 -13.56 -1.66
CA TRP A 152 -1.86 -14.34 -0.82
C TRP A 152 -2.26 -15.71 -1.40
N GLY A 153 -2.08 -15.96 -2.67
CA GLY A 153 -2.31 -17.27 -3.28
C GLY A 153 -1.20 -18.29 -3.07
N ARG A 154 -0.04 -17.88 -2.50
CA ARG A 154 1.11 -18.76 -2.28
C ARG A 154 1.13 -19.30 -0.85
N ALA A 155 1.55 -20.57 -0.68
CA ALA A 155 1.70 -21.17 0.65
C ALA A 155 2.69 -20.40 1.52
N ALA A 156 3.80 -19.92 0.95
CA ALA A 156 4.81 -19.12 1.65
C ALA A 156 4.28 -17.82 2.25
N SER A 157 3.15 -17.27 1.74
CA SER A 157 2.56 -16.03 2.26
C SER A 157 2.12 -16.12 3.73
N LEU A 158 1.86 -17.34 4.23
CA LEU A 158 1.47 -17.55 5.62
C LEU A 158 2.66 -17.68 6.58
N THR A 159 3.87 -17.93 6.07
CA THR A 159 5.04 -18.29 6.89
C THR A 159 6.24 -17.37 6.69
N GLU A 160 6.28 -16.58 5.61
CA GLU A 160 7.44 -15.78 5.24
C GLU A 160 7.06 -14.33 4.89
N GLY A 161 7.77 -13.39 5.53
CA GLY A 161 7.65 -11.96 5.22
C GLY A 161 6.27 -11.39 5.55
N ASP A 162 5.82 -10.49 4.72
CA ASP A 162 4.50 -9.86 4.78
C ASP A 162 3.58 -10.40 3.68
N VAL A 163 2.28 -10.21 3.88
CA VAL A 163 1.22 -10.64 2.96
C VAL A 163 0.18 -9.54 2.77
N HIS A 164 -0.27 -9.36 1.53
CA HIS A 164 -1.48 -8.65 1.17
C HIS A 164 -2.61 -9.67 1.02
N TYR A 165 -3.48 -9.80 2.02
CA TYR A 165 -4.55 -10.78 1.98
C TYR A 165 -5.86 -10.17 1.45
N TRP A 166 -6.11 -10.34 0.16
CA TRP A 166 -7.30 -9.87 -0.54
C TRP A 166 -8.28 -11.00 -0.89
N GLY A 167 -8.12 -12.18 -0.29
CA GLY A 167 -8.94 -13.36 -0.61
C GLY A 167 -10.42 -13.16 -0.35
N VAL A 168 -10.81 -12.42 0.70
CA VAL A 168 -12.22 -12.16 0.99
C VAL A 168 -12.82 -11.14 0.04
N TRP A 169 -12.08 -10.08 -0.33
CA TRP A 169 -12.57 -9.07 -1.24
C TRP A 169 -12.44 -9.50 -2.71
N TRP A 170 -11.22 -9.64 -3.20
CA TRP A 170 -10.97 -10.00 -4.61
C TRP A 170 -11.30 -11.45 -4.93
N GLY A 171 -11.03 -12.36 -3.98
CA GLY A 171 -11.24 -13.80 -4.14
C GLY A 171 -12.65 -14.27 -3.80
N GLU A 172 -13.54 -13.38 -3.34
CA GLU A 172 -14.94 -13.69 -2.97
C GLU A 172 -15.06 -14.80 -1.91
N LEU A 173 -14.00 -14.98 -1.09
CA LEU A 173 -13.97 -15.97 -0.03
C LEU A 173 -14.80 -15.50 1.18
N PRO A 174 -15.29 -16.43 2.01
CA PRO A 174 -16.05 -16.09 3.22
C PRO A 174 -15.19 -15.36 4.26
N TYR A 175 -15.83 -14.59 5.16
CA TYR A 175 -15.15 -13.82 6.22
C TYR A 175 -14.32 -14.68 7.16
N GLU A 176 -14.67 -15.93 7.35
CA GLU A 176 -13.93 -16.91 8.17
C GLU A 176 -12.47 -17.05 7.72
N MET A 177 -12.20 -16.79 6.44
CA MET A 177 -10.83 -16.83 5.90
C MET A 177 -9.90 -15.79 6.53
N TYR A 178 -10.41 -14.72 7.10
CA TYR A 178 -9.57 -13.78 7.86
C TYR A 178 -8.94 -14.39 9.11
N THR A 179 -9.53 -15.44 9.66
CA THR A 179 -8.97 -16.17 10.80
C THR A 179 -8.09 -17.34 10.40
N GLU A 180 -8.28 -17.88 9.20
CA GLU A 180 -7.51 -19.02 8.68
C GLU A 180 -6.26 -18.62 7.89
N LYS A 181 -6.32 -17.49 7.19
CA LYS A 181 -5.26 -17.00 6.31
C LYS A 181 -4.45 -15.87 6.95
N VAL A 182 -4.04 -16.07 8.19
CA VAL A 182 -3.23 -15.11 8.95
C VAL A 182 -1.76 -15.34 8.65
N GLY A 183 -1.14 -14.40 7.94
CA GLY A 183 0.31 -14.38 7.71
C GLY A 183 1.08 -13.91 8.95
N ARG A 184 2.41 -13.97 8.89
CA ARG A 184 3.28 -13.45 9.97
C ARG A 184 3.13 -11.94 10.15
N PHE A 185 2.89 -11.21 9.06
CA PHE A 185 2.58 -9.79 9.03
C PHE A 185 1.63 -9.51 7.87
N ASN A 186 0.41 -9.10 8.15
CA ASN A 186 -0.54 -8.68 7.14
C ASN A 186 -0.38 -7.18 6.91
N SER A 187 0.41 -6.82 5.89
CA SER A 187 0.67 -5.42 5.51
C SER A 187 -0.50 -4.78 4.77
N GLU A 188 -1.35 -5.60 4.15
CA GLU A 188 -2.65 -5.19 3.61
C GLU A 188 -3.67 -6.30 3.74
N PHE A 189 -4.90 -5.92 4.10
CA PHE A 189 -6.11 -6.72 4.01
C PHE A 189 -7.30 -5.77 4.07
N GLY A 190 -8.48 -6.26 3.76
CA GLY A 190 -9.67 -5.44 3.94
C GLY A 190 -10.84 -5.88 3.08
N TYR A 191 -11.90 -5.11 3.22
CA TYR A 191 -13.14 -5.26 2.51
C TYR A 191 -13.70 -3.88 2.21
N GLN A 192 -14.14 -3.63 0.98
CA GLN A 192 -14.76 -2.35 0.67
C GLN A 192 -16.08 -2.22 1.41
N SER A 193 -16.33 -1.07 2.01
CA SER A 193 -17.59 -0.71 2.62
C SER A 193 -18.08 0.65 2.14
N TYR A 194 -19.35 0.92 2.31
CA TYR A 194 -19.85 2.28 2.18
C TYR A 194 -19.30 3.14 3.33
N PRO A 195 -19.12 4.46 3.10
CA PRO A 195 -18.78 5.37 4.18
C PRO A 195 -19.96 5.51 5.17
N SER A 196 -19.71 6.19 6.28
CA SER A 196 -20.78 6.43 7.28
C SER A 196 -21.97 7.16 6.66
N MET A 197 -23.15 6.97 7.24
CA MET A 197 -24.37 7.67 6.82
C MET A 197 -24.21 9.20 6.86
N ALA A 198 -23.40 9.72 7.78
CA ALA A 198 -23.09 11.15 7.85
C ALA A 198 -22.33 11.62 6.58
N THR A 199 -21.39 10.83 6.10
CA THR A 199 -20.66 11.13 4.85
C THR A 199 -21.58 10.97 3.63
N LEU A 200 -22.41 9.94 3.58
CA LEU A 200 -23.37 9.74 2.48
C LEU A 200 -24.34 10.92 2.37
N LYS A 201 -24.81 11.47 3.50
CA LYS A 201 -25.69 12.65 3.52
C LYS A 201 -25.01 13.94 3.05
N MET A 202 -23.68 13.99 2.98
CA MET A 202 -22.98 15.12 2.34
C MET A 202 -23.01 15.03 0.81
N ILE A 203 -23.30 13.84 0.28
CA ILE A 203 -23.38 13.57 -1.17
C ILE A 203 -24.85 13.70 -1.61
N ASP A 204 -25.77 13.13 -0.85
CA ASP A 204 -27.20 13.14 -1.09
C ASP A 204 -27.92 13.22 0.26
N GLU A 205 -28.83 14.18 0.45
CA GLU A 205 -29.57 14.36 1.72
C GLU A 205 -30.37 13.11 2.13
N ASN A 206 -30.85 12.36 1.14
CA ASN A 206 -31.60 11.10 1.32
C ASN A 206 -30.88 9.97 0.54
N PRO A 207 -29.74 9.49 1.04
CA PRO A 207 -28.93 8.54 0.30
C PRO A 207 -29.68 7.22 0.10
N ASP A 208 -29.86 6.85 -1.15
CA ASP A 208 -30.35 5.55 -1.60
C ASP A 208 -29.25 4.87 -2.41
N PHE A 209 -28.88 3.67 -2.01
CA PHE A 209 -27.85 2.90 -2.69
C PHE A 209 -28.20 2.55 -4.15
N ASN A 210 -29.48 2.63 -4.54
CA ASN A 210 -29.92 2.39 -5.91
C ASN A 210 -29.94 3.67 -6.77
N ASN A 211 -29.69 4.87 -6.20
CA ASN A 211 -29.70 6.07 -7.01
C ASN A 211 -28.38 6.32 -7.74
N GLU A 212 -28.47 7.02 -8.87
CA GLU A 212 -27.33 7.28 -9.77
C GLU A 212 -26.22 8.09 -9.07
N VAL A 213 -26.56 8.97 -8.13
CA VAL A 213 -25.60 9.82 -7.42
C VAL A 213 -24.69 8.96 -6.54
N ILE A 214 -25.27 8.05 -5.74
CA ILE A 214 -24.52 7.12 -4.90
C ILE A 214 -23.75 6.12 -5.76
N GLN A 215 -24.39 5.58 -6.80
CA GLN A 215 -23.75 4.66 -7.74
C GLN A 215 -22.54 5.27 -8.44
N ALA A 216 -22.59 6.56 -8.80
CA ALA A 216 -21.48 7.27 -9.42
C ALA A 216 -20.23 7.36 -8.53
N HIS A 217 -20.36 7.17 -7.21
CA HIS A 217 -19.25 7.14 -6.25
C HIS A 217 -18.65 5.74 -6.08
N GLN A 218 -19.31 4.68 -6.55
CA GLN A 218 -18.74 3.32 -6.59
C GLN A 218 -17.77 3.21 -7.77
N LYS A 219 -16.46 3.14 -7.46
CA LYS A 219 -15.43 3.10 -8.49
C LYS A 219 -14.93 1.68 -8.81
N HIS A 220 -15.27 0.72 -7.97
CA HIS A 220 -14.96 -0.68 -8.21
C HIS A 220 -16.09 -1.34 -9.02
N ASN A 221 -15.77 -1.89 -10.19
CA ASN A 221 -16.76 -2.43 -11.14
C ASN A 221 -17.64 -3.59 -10.60
N ARG A 222 -17.18 -4.29 -9.54
CA ARG A 222 -17.92 -5.36 -8.84
C ARG A 222 -18.31 -4.98 -7.42
N GLY A 223 -17.99 -3.74 -6.97
CA GLY A 223 -18.02 -3.38 -5.55
C GLY A 223 -19.37 -3.56 -4.90
N GLU A 224 -20.43 -3.06 -5.54
CA GLU A 224 -21.79 -3.21 -5.02
C GLU A 224 -22.22 -4.67 -4.91
N LYS A 225 -22.03 -5.45 -5.98
CA LYS A 225 -22.37 -6.88 -5.98
C LYS A 225 -21.65 -7.62 -4.84
N LEU A 226 -20.35 -7.42 -4.68
CA LEU A 226 -19.55 -8.08 -3.65
C LEU A 226 -20.02 -7.71 -2.24
N ILE A 227 -20.33 -6.43 -2.01
CA ILE A 227 -20.87 -5.99 -0.73
C ILE A 227 -22.23 -6.66 -0.45
N MET A 228 -23.14 -6.63 -1.41
CA MET A 228 -24.48 -7.20 -1.26
C MET A 228 -24.46 -8.72 -1.09
N ASP A 229 -23.61 -9.44 -1.81
CA ASP A 229 -23.46 -10.89 -1.64
C ASP A 229 -23.07 -11.26 -0.18
N HIS A 230 -22.20 -10.47 0.45
CA HIS A 230 -21.83 -10.69 1.85
C HIS A 230 -22.93 -10.23 2.82
N VAL A 231 -23.60 -9.12 2.54
CA VAL A 231 -24.75 -8.67 3.35
C VAL A 231 -25.83 -9.76 3.39
N VAL A 232 -26.24 -10.27 2.22
CA VAL A 232 -27.25 -11.33 2.14
C VAL A 232 -26.81 -12.62 2.82
N LYS A 233 -25.52 -12.92 2.80
CA LYS A 233 -24.99 -14.16 3.41
C LYS A 233 -24.90 -14.10 4.93
N TYR A 234 -24.58 -12.95 5.52
CA TYR A 234 -24.21 -12.83 6.93
C TYR A 234 -25.21 -12.03 7.78
N PHE A 235 -26.14 -11.31 7.16
CA PHE A 235 -27.14 -10.45 7.81
C PHE A 235 -28.55 -10.71 7.27
#